data_07eaaadccf28249cd2612cf593324228
#
_entry.id   07eaaadccf28249cd2612cf593324228
#
_cell.length_a   1.000
_cell.length_b   1.000
_cell.length_c   1.000
_cell.angle_alpha   90.00
_cell.angle_beta   90.00
_cell.angle_gamma   90.00
#
_symmetry.space_group_name_H-M   'P 1'
#
loop_
_entity.id
_entity.type
_entity.pdbx_description
1 polymer ?
#
loop_
_entity_poly.entity_id
_entity_poly.type
_entity_poly.pdbx_seq_one_letter_code
_entity_poly.pdbx_strand_id
1 'polypeptide(L)'
;MTEMTLAIALVAVLVAALAAFAWRRKRRTARLRTQFGGAEYARAVQDGGDRRHAEAALEERTERVEGLRIRPLAASDRARFVHSWREVQARFVDGPGGAVMAADQLLGDVMSTRGYPLSNFDQRAADISVDHPLVLGNYRTAHEIAIRQTRGQAGTEDLRQAMIHFRTLFEELVGKPEMLLTKAAS
;
A
#
# COMPACT_ATOMS: atom_id res chain seq x y z
N MET A 1 -43.80 1.99 41.58
CA MET A 1 -42.35 2.06 41.78
C MET A 1 -41.57 1.16 40.85
N THR A 2 -42.01 -0.08 40.60
CA THR A 2 -41.36 -1.06 39.67
C THR A 2 -41.30 -0.60 38.23
N GLU A 3 -42.32 0.05 37.72
CA GLU A 3 -42.39 0.55 36.33
C GLU A 3 -41.36 1.65 36.05
N MET A 4 -41.19 2.58 37.00
CA MET A 4 -40.24 3.67 36.87
C MET A 4 -38.78 3.19 36.98
N THR A 5 -38.51 2.19 37.81
CA THR A 5 -37.16 1.61 37.93
C THR A 5 -36.80 0.80 36.65
N LEU A 6 -37.78 0.09 36.07
CA LEU A 6 -37.61 -0.60 34.78
C LEU A 6 -37.34 0.39 33.62
N ALA A 7 -38.07 1.50 33.59
CA ALA A 7 -37.86 2.52 32.54
C ALA A 7 -36.46 3.15 32.65
N ILE A 8 -36.00 3.49 33.87
CA ILE A 8 -34.65 4.03 34.10
C ILE A 8 -33.57 3.02 33.70
N ALA A 9 -33.74 1.74 34.07
CA ALA A 9 -32.80 0.70 33.71
C ALA A 9 -32.71 0.53 32.19
N LEU A 10 -33.83 0.58 31.48
CA LEU A 10 -33.88 0.47 30.01
C LEU A 10 -33.19 1.65 29.32
N VAL A 11 -33.39 2.87 29.82
CA VAL A 11 -32.67 4.06 29.32
C VAL A 11 -31.18 3.96 29.60
N ALA A 12 -30.76 3.51 30.78
CA ALA A 12 -29.35 3.31 31.11
C ALA A 12 -28.68 2.30 30.18
N VAL A 13 -29.32 1.17 29.87
CA VAL A 13 -28.85 0.17 28.92
C VAL A 13 -28.73 0.74 27.51
N LEU A 14 -29.72 1.52 27.06
CA LEU A 14 -29.69 2.16 25.75
C LEU A 14 -28.52 3.17 25.65
N VAL A 15 -28.32 4.00 26.66
CA VAL A 15 -27.20 4.95 26.71
C VAL A 15 -25.86 4.23 26.70
N ALA A 16 -25.71 3.16 27.50
CA ALA A 16 -24.51 2.34 27.51
C ALA A 16 -24.24 1.66 26.15
N ALA A 17 -25.28 1.15 25.50
CA ALA A 17 -25.17 0.58 24.15
C ALA A 17 -24.74 1.61 23.11
N LEU A 18 -25.32 2.81 23.14
CA LEU A 18 -24.95 3.92 22.26
C LEU A 18 -23.50 4.38 22.50
N ALA A 19 -23.11 4.50 23.78
CA ALA A 19 -21.73 4.86 24.14
C ALA A 19 -20.73 3.79 23.68
N ALA A 20 -21.03 2.50 23.87
CA ALA A 20 -20.21 1.40 23.41
C ALA A 20 -20.12 1.36 21.87
N PHE A 21 -21.22 1.62 21.16
CA PHE A 21 -21.25 1.72 19.71
C PHE A 21 -20.38 2.88 19.20
N ALA A 22 -20.54 4.08 19.79
CA ALA A 22 -19.74 5.25 19.44
C ALA A 22 -18.24 5.02 19.69
N TRP A 23 -17.90 4.38 20.81
CA TRP A 23 -16.52 4.04 21.16
C TRP A 23 -15.91 3.01 20.20
N ARG A 24 -16.64 1.93 19.85
CA ARG A 24 -16.21 0.95 18.85
C ARG A 24 -15.98 1.61 17.49
N ARG A 25 -16.89 2.49 17.07
CA ARG A 25 -16.76 3.24 15.82
C ARG A 25 -15.50 4.13 15.82
N LYS A 26 -15.26 4.85 16.91
CA LYS A 26 -14.06 5.69 17.05
C LYS A 26 -12.77 4.86 17.01
N ARG A 27 -12.74 3.72 17.67
CA ARG A 27 -11.60 2.80 17.64
C ARG A 27 -11.36 2.20 16.27
N ARG A 28 -12.41 1.82 15.53
CA ARG A 28 -12.33 1.33 14.17
C ARG A 28 -11.68 2.37 13.25
N THR A 29 -12.18 3.60 13.24
CA THR A 29 -11.61 4.70 12.47
C THR A 29 -10.13 4.95 12.81
N ALA A 30 -9.79 4.97 14.11
CA ALA A 30 -8.41 5.19 14.55
C ALA A 30 -7.48 4.06 14.07
N ARG A 31 -7.92 2.78 14.17
CA ARG A 31 -7.16 1.63 13.68
C ARG A 31 -6.88 1.74 12.19
N LEU A 32 -7.90 2.00 11.37
CA LEU A 32 -7.75 2.13 9.92
C LEU A 32 -6.83 3.30 9.53
N ARG A 33 -6.94 4.45 10.20
CA ARG A 33 -6.03 5.58 9.98
C ARG A 33 -4.58 5.25 10.33
N THR A 34 -4.35 4.47 11.36
CA THR A 34 -3.00 4.04 11.74
C THR A 34 -2.45 3.02 10.75
N GLN A 35 -3.26 2.05 10.35
CA GLN A 35 -2.87 0.98 9.43
C GLN A 35 -2.55 1.51 8.04
N PHE A 36 -3.44 2.30 7.44
CA PHE A 36 -3.29 2.80 6.06
C PHE A 36 -2.56 4.14 5.96
N GLY A 37 -2.26 4.78 7.09
CA GLY A 37 -1.76 6.15 7.13
C GLY A 37 -2.84 7.18 6.78
N GLY A 38 -2.58 8.45 7.16
CA GLY A 38 -3.56 9.51 6.98
C GLY A 38 -3.90 9.81 5.52
N ALA A 39 -2.91 9.75 4.64
CA ALA A 39 -3.05 10.08 3.23
C ALA A 39 -3.93 9.07 2.47
N GLU A 40 -3.66 7.76 2.65
CA GLU A 40 -4.46 6.72 1.96
C GLU A 40 -5.87 6.62 2.55
N TYR A 41 -6.02 6.78 3.86
CA TYR A 41 -7.34 6.87 4.47
C TYR A 41 -8.16 8.05 3.92
N ALA A 42 -7.54 9.25 3.82
CA ALA A 42 -8.20 10.42 3.26
C ALA A 42 -8.62 10.20 1.80
N ARG A 43 -7.73 9.59 0.99
CA ARG A 43 -8.03 9.22 -0.39
C ARG A 43 -9.20 8.24 -0.48
N ALA A 44 -9.20 7.19 0.34
CA ALA A 44 -10.31 6.23 0.36
C ALA A 44 -11.65 6.90 0.70
N VAL A 45 -11.66 7.88 1.62
CA VAL A 45 -12.87 8.66 1.94
C VAL A 45 -13.31 9.54 0.76
N GLN A 46 -12.36 10.12 0.04
CA GLN A 46 -12.63 10.95 -1.14
C GLN A 46 -13.20 10.11 -2.29
N ASP A 47 -12.60 8.96 -2.57
CA ASP A 47 -13.01 8.05 -3.64
C ASP A 47 -14.34 7.35 -3.31
N GLY A 48 -14.56 6.98 -2.05
CA GLY A 48 -15.76 6.28 -1.58
C GLY A 48 -16.99 7.18 -1.33
N GLY A 49 -16.84 8.50 -1.43
CA GLY A 49 -17.92 9.49 -1.24
C GLY A 49 -18.33 9.67 0.23
N ASP A 50 -18.24 8.65 1.07
CA ASP A 50 -18.49 8.77 2.51
C ASP A 50 -17.55 7.85 3.34
N ARG A 51 -17.48 8.20 4.64
CA ARG A 51 -16.60 7.47 5.57
C ARG A 51 -16.96 6.00 5.73
N ARG A 52 -18.25 5.64 5.72
CA ARG A 52 -18.68 4.25 5.98
C ARG A 52 -18.26 3.32 4.84
N HIS A 53 -18.51 3.76 3.61
CA HIS A 53 -18.08 3.02 2.41
C HIS A 53 -16.55 2.93 2.33
N ALA A 54 -15.84 4.02 2.61
CA ALA A 54 -14.38 4.03 2.64
C ALA A 54 -13.82 3.04 3.67
N GLU A 55 -14.31 3.08 4.91
CA GLU A 55 -13.87 2.17 5.98
C GLU A 55 -14.20 0.70 5.66
N ALA A 56 -15.35 0.43 5.06
CA ALA A 56 -15.71 -0.91 4.60
C ALA A 56 -14.77 -1.41 3.49
N ALA A 57 -14.48 -0.56 2.51
CA ALA A 57 -13.55 -0.88 1.43
C ALA A 57 -12.10 -1.14 1.94
N LEU A 58 -11.65 -0.38 2.95
CA LEU A 58 -10.33 -0.60 3.56
C LEU A 58 -10.28 -1.91 4.37
N GLU A 59 -11.36 -2.28 5.04
CA GLU A 59 -11.46 -3.57 5.73
C GLU A 59 -11.48 -4.73 4.73
N GLU A 60 -12.27 -4.63 3.66
CA GLU A 60 -12.29 -5.64 2.60
C GLU A 60 -10.90 -5.84 1.98
N ARG A 61 -10.12 -4.75 1.79
CA ARG A 61 -8.71 -4.87 1.35
C ARG A 61 -7.88 -5.65 2.34
N THR A 62 -8.04 -5.36 3.64
CA THR A 62 -7.31 -6.06 4.70
C THR A 62 -7.63 -7.55 4.71
N GLU A 63 -8.91 -7.91 4.72
CA GLU A 63 -9.38 -9.30 4.68
C GLU A 63 -8.87 -10.05 3.44
N ARG A 64 -8.90 -9.40 2.28
CA ARG A 64 -8.38 -9.98 1.03
C ARG A 64 -6.89 -10.26 1.12
N VAL A 65 -6.09 -9.30 1.62
CA VAL A 65 -4.63 -9.44 1.72
C VAL A 65 -4.25 -10.47 2.79
N GLU A 66 -4.97 -10.54 3.92
CA GLU A 66 -4.80 -11.58 4.92
C GLU A 66 -5.06 -13.00 4.36
N GLY A 67 -5.92 -13.12 3.34
CA GLY A 67 -6.15 -14.36 2.61
C GLY A 67 -5.04 -14.76 1.63
N LEU A 68 -4.11 -13.85 1.31
CA LEU A 68 -2.98 -14.12 0.42
C LEU A 68 -1.84 -14.83 1.16
N ARG A 69 -1.07 -15.63 0.43
CA ARG A 69 0.14 -16.27 0.95
C ARG A 69 1.38 -15.41 0.66
N ILE A 70 1.40 -14.19 1.20
CA ILE A 70 2.52 -13.27 1.03
C ILE A 70 3.71 -13.78 1.84
N ARG A 71 4.88 -13.86 1.19
CA ARG A 71 6.10 -14.41 1.77
C ARG A 71 7.30 -13.51 1.49
N PRO A 72 8.32 -13.50 2.36
CA PRO A 72 9.59 -12.89 2.06
C PRO A 72 10.24 -13.53 0.83
N LEU A 73 11.02 -12.75 0.07
CA LEU A 73 11.82 -13.28 -1.03
C LEU A 73 12.89 -14.26 -0.53
N ALA A 74 13.09 -15.36 -1.25
CA ALA A 74 14.26 -16.20 -1.08
C ALA A 74 15.54 -15.41 -1.41
N ALA A 75 16.68 -15.82 -0.84
CA ALA A 75 17.96 -15.12 -1.05
C ALA A 75 18.35 -15.06 -2.54
N SER A 76 18.10 -16.12 -3.30
CA SER A 76 18.34 -16.20 -4.74
C SER A 76 17.45 -15.22 -5.53
N ASP A 77 16.16 -15.15 -5.21
CA ASP A 77 15.24 -14.23 -5.86
C ASP A 77 15.60 -12.78 -5.57
N ARG A 78 15.96 -12.49 -4.31
CA ARG A 78 16.42 -11.16 -3.91
C ARG A 78 17.66 -10.75 -4.68
N ALA A 79 18.68 -11.62 -4.78
CA ALA A 79 19.92 -11.34 -5.52
C ALA A 79 19.60 -11.07 -7.01
N ARG A 80 18.73 -11.88 -7.62
CA ARG A 80 18.27 -11.70 -9.00
C ARG A 80 17.58 -10.35 -9.19
N PHE A 81 16.63 -9.99 -8.32
CA PHE A 81 15.93 -8.71 -8.43
C PHE A 81 16.83 -7.50 -8.20
N VAL A 82 17.78 -7.58 -7.26
CA VAL A 82 18.79 -6.51 -7.09
C VAL A 82 19.67 -6.37 -8.33
N HIS A 83 20.05 -7.46 -8.98
CA HIS A 83 20.80 -7.40 -10.25
C HIS A 83 19.97 -6.75 -11.34
N SER A 84 18.73 -7.20 -11.56
CA SER A 84 17.83 -6.61 -12.57
C SER A 84 17.54 -5.12 -12.31
N TRP A 85 17.41 -4.72 -11.03
CA TRP A 85 17.25 -3.32 -10.69
C TRP A 85 18.46 -2.46 -11.11
N ARG A 86 19.69 -2.96 -10.90
CA ARG A 86 20.90 -2.26 -11.34
C ARG A 86 20.96 -2.12 -12.87
N GLU A 87 20.52 -3.15 -13.60
CA GLU A 87 20.43 -3.07 -15.07
C GLU A 87 19.41 -2.02 -15.52
N VAL A 88 18.23 -1.97 -14.88
CA VAL A 88 17.22 -0.93 -15.15
C VAL A 88 17.79 0.46 -14.89
N GLN A 89 18.50 0.64 -13.78
CA GLN A 89 19.15 1.94 -13.49
C GLN A 89 20.23 2.32 -14.52
N ALA A 90 21.04 1.37 -14.96
CA ALA A 90 22.07 1.63 -15.99
C ALA A 90 21.44 2.06 -17.31
N ARG A 91 20.35 1.41 -17.73
CA ARG A 91 19.62 1.77 -18.97
C ARG A 91 18.98 3.14 -18.93
N PHE A 92 18.79 3.74 -17.76
CA PHE A 92 18.17 5.05 -17.63
C PHE A 92 18.97 6.16 -18.34
N VAL A 93 20.30 6.04 -18.40
CA VAL A 93 21.18 7.01 -19.04
C VAL A 93 20.88 7.13 -20.55
N ASP A 94 20.70 6.00 -21.21
CA ASP A 94 20.53 5.95 -22.66
C ASP A 94 19.07 6.00 -23.10
N GLY A 95 18.16 5.51 -22.24
CA GLY A 95 16.73 5.41 -22.56
C GLY A 95 15.84 5.55 -21.33
N PRO A 96 15.67 6.77 -20.78
CA PRO A 96 14.96 6.97 -19.51
C PRO A 96 13.51 6.50 -19.54
N GLY A 97 12.79 6.69 -20.65
CA GLY A 97 11.41 6.23 -20.76
C GLY A 97 11.28 4.69 -20.71
N GLY A 98 12.16 3.98 -21.43
CA GLY A 98 12.21 2.52 -21.40
C GLY A 98 12.61 1.98 -20.01
N ALA A 99 13.53 2.66 -19.32
CA ALA A 99 13.94 2.29 -17.97
C ALA A 99 12.80 2.42 -16.95
N VAL A 100 12.00 3.48 -17.01
CA VAL A 100 10.82 3.68 -16.16
C VAL A 100 9.79 2.57 -16.36
N MET A 101 9.52 2.19 -17.61
CA MET A 101 8.60 1.09 -17.91
C MET A 101 9.13 -0.26 -17.40
N ALA A 102 10.44 -0.50 -17.55
CA ALA A 102 11.09 -1.70 -17.04
C ALA A 102 11.07 -1.76 -15.49
N ALA A 103 11.19 -0.59 -14.82
CA ALA A 103 11.08 -0.50 -13.36
C ALA A 103 9.68 -0.88 -12.86
N ASP A 104 8.62 -0.37 -13.49
CA ASP A 104 7.22 -0.72 -13.13
C ASP A 104 6.97 -2.23 -13.31
N GLN A 105 7.42 -2.81 -14.42
CA GLN A 105 7.32 -4.23 -14.67
C GLN A 105 8.08 -5.07 -13.64
N LEU A 106 9.32 -4.70 -13.33
CA LEU A 106 10.15 -5.39 -12.34
C LEU A 106 9.49 -5.39 -10.95
N LEU A 107 8.85 -4.30 -10.57
CA LEU A 107 8.09 -4.23 -9.32
C LEU A 107 6.89 -5.19 -9.32
N GLY A 108 6.19 -5.31 -10.44
CA GLY A 108 5.14 -6.32 -10.62
C GLY A 108 5.67 -7.75 -10.43
N ASP A 109 6.85 -8.06 -10.97
CA ASP A 109 7.50 -9.37 -10.83
C ASP A 109 7.91 -9.66 -9.38
N VAL A 110 8.45 -8.66 -8.68
CA VAL A 110 8.77 -8.76 -7.25
C VAL A 110 7.52 -9.06 -6.43
N MET A 111 6.44 -8.33 -6.65
CA MET A 111 5.16 -8.52 -5.96
C MET A 111 4.60 -9.91 -6.21
N SER A 112 4.56 -10.34 -7.47
CA SER A 112 4.11 -11.68 -7.87
C SER A 112 4.92 -12.79 -7.20
N THR A 113 6.25 -12.65 -7.15
CA THR A 113 7.14 -13.63 -6.49
C THR A 113 6.90 -13.69 -4.98
N ARG A 114 6.50 -12.57 -4.36
CA ARG A 114 6.10 -12.52 -2.95
C ARG A 114 4.71 -13.13 -2.69
N GLY A 115 3.90 -13.35 -3.71
CA GLY A 115 2.56 -13.94 -3.59
C GLY A 115 1.40 -12.96 -3.74
N TYR A 116 1.66 -11.71 -4.13
CA TYR A 116 0.60 -10.80 -4.55
C TYR A 116 0.04 -11.25 -5.91
N PRO A 117 -1.28 -11.18 -6.13
CA PRO A 117 -1.87 -11.59 -7.40
C PRO A 117 -1.42 -10.69 -8.55
N LEU A 118 -1.27 -11.28 -9.73
CA LEU A 118 -1.11 -10.53 -10.98
C LEU A 118 -2.44 -9.84 -11.30
N SER A 119 -2.48 -8.54 -11.11
CA SER A 119 -3.68 -7.71 -11.26
C SER A 119 -3.34 -6.39 -11.96
N ASN A 120 -4.36 -5.61 -12.28
CA ASN A 120 -4.16 -4.24 -12.73
C ASN A 120 -3.50 -3.38 -11.64
N PHE A 121 -3.06 -2.19 -12.02
CA PHE A 121 -2.36 -1.28 -11.10
C PHE A 121 -3.20 -0.93 -9.86
N ASP A 122 -4.48 -0.62 -10.04
CA ASP A 122 -5.34 -0.18 -8.92
C ASP A 122 -5.48 -1.26 -7.86
N GLN A 123 -5.64 -2.51 -8.29
CA GLN A 123 -5.70 -3.65 -7.38
C GLN A 123 -4.35 -3.89 -6.68
N ARG A 124 -3.22 -3.82 -7.41
CA ARG A 124 -1.87 -3.94 -6.83
C ARG A 124 -1.61 -2.84 -5.80
N ALA A 125 -1.97 -1.59 -6.12
CA ALA A 125 -1.86 -0.46 -5.22
C ALA A 125 -2.73 -0.64 -3.97
N ALA A 126 -3.96 -1.17 -4.13
CA ALA A 126 -4.84 -1.48 -3.02
C ALA A 126 -4.27 -2.58 -2.12
N ASP A 127 -3.70 -3.64 -2.67
CA ASP A 127 -3.12 -4.74 -1.90
C ASP A 127 -1.85 -4.29 -1.14
N ILE A 128 -0.96 -3.55 -1.80
CA ILE A 128 0.25 -2.96 -1.16
C ILE A 128 -0.11 -1.97 -0.04
N SER A 129 -1.25 -1.26 -0.15
CA SER A 129 -1.67 -0.29 0.86
C SER A 129 -1.85 -0.88 2.26
N VAL A 130 -2.11 -2.18 2.35
CA VAL A 130 -2.33 -2.90 3.61
C VAL A 130 -1.03 -3.10 4.38
N ASP A 131 0.03 -3.56 3.68
CA ASP A 131 1.31 -3.93 4.30
C ASP A 131 2.36 -2.80 4.22
N HIS A 132 2.28 -1.96 3.18
CA HIS A 132 3.29 -0.94 2.86
C HIS A 132 2.67 0.45 2.60
N PRO A 133 1.84 0.99 3.51
CA PRO A 133 1.09 2.24 3.28
C PRO A 133 1.99 3.46 3.06
N LEU A 134 3.18 3.48 3.66
CA LEU A 134 4.12 4.63 3.60
C LEU A 134 4.70 4.85 2.20
N VAL A 135 4.88 3.78 1.43
CA VAL A 135 5.48 3.86 0.08
C VAL A 135 4.45 3.89 -1.04
N LEU A 136 3.18 3.70 -0.72
CA LEU A 136 2.10 3.68 -1.70
C LEU A 136 1.98 4.99 -2.49
N GLY A 137 2.13 6.15 -1.83
CA GLY A 137 2.10 7.45 -2.49
C GLY A 137 3.17 7.55 -3.58
N ASN A 138 4.39 7.12 -3.27
CA ASN A 138 5.49 7.06 -4.23
C ASN A 138 5.16 6.15 -5.42
N TYR A 139 4.59 4.96 -5.16
CA TYR A 139 4.22 4.03 -6.23
C TYR A 139 3.18 4.61 -7.18
N ARG A 140 2.13 5.27 -6.65
CA ARG A 140 1.11 5.94 -7.47
C ARG A 140 1.70 7.05 -8.33
N THR A 141 2.51 7.93 -7.73
CA THR A 141 3.17 9.03 -8.46
C THR A 141 4.07 8.51 -9.59
N ALA A 142 4.87 7.48 -9.32
CA ALA A 142 5.72 6.88 -10.34
C ALA A 142 4.92 6.26 -11.48
N HIS A 143 3.83 5.55 -11.16
CA HIS A 143 2.96 4.96 -12.18
C HIS A 143 2.24 6.02 -13.04
N GLU A 144 1.75 7.11 -12.43
CA GLU A 144 1.17 8.24 -13.18
C GLU A 144 2.17 8.83 -14.17
N ILE A 145 3.44 8.97 -13.77
CA ILE A 145 4.50 9.42 -14.68
C ILE A 145 4.75 8.38 -15.79
N ALA A 146 4.77 7.09 -15.46
CA ALA A 146 4.92 6.02 -16.45
C ALA A 146 3.77 6.04 -17.48
N ILE A 147 2.53 6.26 -17.05
CA ILE A 147 1.38 6.42 -17.97
C ILE A 147 1.53 7.68 -18.84
N ARG A 148 1.99 8.82 -18.30
CA ARG A 148 2.27 10.01 -19.10
C ARG A 148 3.37 9.77 -20.13
N GLN A 149 4.39 8.97 -19.76
CA GLN A 149 5.46 8.58 -20.68
C GLN A 149 4.95 7.78 -21.88
N THR A 150 3.99 6.88 -21.72
CA THR A 150 3.41 6.13 -22.86
C THR A 150 2.73 7.04 -23.89
N ARG A 151 2.36 8.26 -23.46
CA ARG A 151 1.74 9.29 -24.29
C ARG A 151 2.74 10.34 -24.78
N GLY A 152 4.03 10.20 -24.49
CA GLY A 152 5.08 11.18 -24.78
C GLY A 152 4.95 12.50 -24.01
N GLN A 153 4.28 12.48 -22.85
CA GLN A 153 3.97 13.66 -22.02
C GLN A 153 4.83 13.78 -20.75
N ALA A 154 5.84 12.94 -20.58
CA ALA A 154 6.75 13.00 -19.46
C ALA A 154 8.12 13.55 -19.91
N GLY A 155 8.62 14.57 -19.20
CA GLY A 155 9.97 15.09 -19.39
C GLY A 155 11.01 14.21 -18.66
N THR A 156 12.30 14.43 -18.98
CA THR A 156 13.39 13.67 -18.36
C THR A 156 13.42 13.79 -16.84
N GLU A 157 13.07 14.96 -16.30
CA GLU A 157 13.00 15.16 -14.85
C GLU A 157 11.83 14.38 -14.22
N ASP A 158 10.67 14.32 -14.89
CA ASP A 158 9.57 13.48 -14.44
C ASP A 158 10.01 12.00 -14.37
N LEU A 159 10.69 11.52 -15.43
CA LEU A 159 11.19 10.15 -15.48
C LEU A 159 12.23 9.86 -14.39
N ARG A 160 13.08 10.85 -14.06
CA ARG A 160 14.03 10.74 -12.94
C ARG A 160 13.28 10.61 -11.61
N GLN A 161 12.23 11.40 -11.41
CA GLN A 161 11.40 11.32 -10.20
C GLN A 161 10.68 9.97 -10.11
N ALA A 162 10.13 9.45 -11.22
CA ALA A 162 9.53 8.13 -11.25
C ALA A 162 10.51 7.03 -10.80
N MET A 163 11.77 7.07 -11.28
CA MET A 163 12.80 6.11 -10.87
C MET A 163 13.12 6.18 -9.37
N ILE A 164 13.16 7.39 -8.78
CA ILE A 164 13.35 7.58 -7.33
C ILE A 164 12.18 6.96 -6.55
N HIS A 165 10.95 7.20 -6.99
CA HIS A 165 9.75 6.67 -6.36
C HIS A 165 9.66 5.14 -6.48
N PHE A 166 9.94 4.58 -7.66
CA PHE A 166 10.01 3.13 -7.86
C PHE A 166 11.11 2.48 -7.02
N ARG A 167 12.26 3.15 -6.87
CA ARG A 167 13.34 2.67 -5.99
C ARG A 167 12.87 2.54 -4.55
N THR A 168 12.15 3.53 -4.04
CA THR A 168 11.63 3.50 -2.66
C THR A 168 10.75 2.28 -2.42
N LEU A 169 9.85 1.96 -3.36
CA LEU A 169 9.02 0.76 -3.27
C LEU A 169 9.86 -0.52 -3.44
N PHE A 170 10.81 -0.53 -4.37
CA PHE A 170 11.69 -1.68 -4.59
C PHE A 170 12.47 -2.05 -3.32
N GLU A 171 13.09 -1.06 -2.68
CA GLU A 171 13.84 -1.24 -1.43
C GLU A 171 12.96 -1.75 -0.29
N GLU A 172 11.71 -1.30 -0.23
CA GLU A 172 10.74 -1.79 0.75
C GLU A 172 10.34 -3.25 0.52
N LEU A 173 10.08 -3.64 -0.75
CA LEU A 173 9.64 -5.00 -1.09
C LEU A 173 10.79 -6.04 -1.06
N VAL A 174 11.99 -5.64 -1.45
CA VAL A 174 13.15 -6.54 -1.57
C VAL A 174 13.99 -6.55 -0.28
N GLY A 175 13.90 -5.48 0.52
CA GLY A 175 14.73 -5.20 1.69
C GLY A 175 15.96 -4.36 1.30
N LYS A 176 16.35 -3.44 2.20
CA LYS A 176 17.50 -2.57 1.95
C LYS A 176 18.79 -3.39 1.84
N PRO A 177 19.64 -3.12 0.83
CA PRO A 177 20.93 -3.83 0.66
C PRO A 177 21.82 -3.79 1.91
N GLU A 178 21.80 -2.70 2.66
CA GLU A 178 22.61 -2.53 3.89
C GLU A 178 22.23 -3.49 5.02
N MET A 179 20.95 -3.87 5.15
CA MET A 179 20.54 -4.87 6.14
C MET A 179 21.02 -6.28 5.79
N LEU A 180 21.45 -6.51 4.55
CA LEU A 180 21.95 -7.81 4.08
C LEU A 180 23.40 -8.05 4.48
N LEU A 181 24.19 -6.97 4.60
CA LEU A 181 25.60 -7.07 5.00
C LEU A 181 25.74 -7.38 6.50
N THR A 182 24.81 -6.88 7.32
CA THR A 182 24.84 -7.08 8.78
C THR A 182 24.41 -8.50 9.18
N LYS A 183 23.55 -9.16 8.40
CA LYS A 183 23.06 -10.52 8.69
C LYS A 183 23.97 -11.64 8.18
N ALA A 184 24.86 -11.34 7.24
CA ALA A 184 25.88 -12.28 6.75
C ALA A 184 27.16 -12.30 7.62
N ALA A 185 27.26 -11.35 8.57
CA ALA A 185 28.41 -11.20 9.47
C ALA A 185 28.11 -11.67 10.92
N SER A 186 26.95 -12.29 11.17
CA SER A 186 26.55 -12.91 12.45
C SER A 186 26.31 -14.39 12.30
#